data_68fc34999ebc8c2922dcaa76f4e17e7b
#
_entry.id   68fc34999ebc8c2922dcaa76f4e17e7b
#
_cell.length_a   1.000
_cell.length_b   1.000
_cell.length_c   1.000
_cell.angle_alpha   90.00
_cell.angle_beta   90.00
_cell.angle_gamma   90.00
#
_symmetry.space_group_name_H-M   'P 1'
#
loop_
_entity.id
_entity.type
_entity.pdbx_description
1 polymer ?
#
loop_
_entity_poly.entity_id
_entity_poly.type
_entity_poly.pdbx_seq_one_letter_code
_entity_poly.pdbx_strand_id
1 'polypeptide(L)'
;SLIRLFGSDGQFQGAVQTDSQWIQGMGKAKDGKVYLAYYDQSGNVKLSQIDFDGKALGQTYDDFPNTNGNGGLCAGIENDLLVNTDTALYDYSLADQKTTEVLSWLDSDINGSYVTYAAATADGKILAVVNDWNTGETDLVKLTRTKASEVAQKSQITIGTLYTSQSLQAAAVAFNKQSN
;
A
#
# COMPACT_ATOMS: atom_id res chain seq x y z
N SER A 1 9.67 -18.05 -5.95
CA SER A 1 8.37 -17.80 -6.62
C SER A 1 8.54 -17.63 -8.13
N LEU A 2 7.44 -17.77 -8.88
CA LEU A 2 7.42 -17.67 -10.35
C LEU A 2 6.30 -16.73 -10.79
N ILE A 3 6.66 -15.72 -11.59
CA ILE A 3 5.71 -14.79 -12.20
C ILE A 3 5.55 -15.22 -13.66
N ARG A 4 4.32 -15.51 -14.06
CA ARG A 4 4.00 -15.90 -15.45
C ARG A 4 3.62 -14.67 -16.26
N LEU A 5 4.18 -14.54 -17.45
CA LEU A 5 3.93 -13.44 -18.38
C LEU A 5 3.00 -13.90 -19.49
N PHE A 6 1.98 -13.11 -19.77
CA PHE A 6 1.04 -13.33 -20.85
C PHE A 6 0.95 -12.07 -21.73
N GLY A 7 0.81 -12.25 -23.02
CA GLY A 7 0.53 -11.17 -23.96
C GLY A 7 -0.89 -10.63 -23.83
N SER A 8 -1.17 -9.52 -24.48
CA SER A 8 -2.52 -8.95 -24.57
C SER A 8 -3.54 -9.87 -25.28
N ASP A 9 -3.05 -10.83 -26.04
CA ASP A 9 -3.80 -11.92 -26.69
C ASP A 9 -4.06 -13.12 -25.77
N GLY A 10 -3.57 -13.05 -24.51
CA GLY A 10 -3.67 -14.12 -23.52
C GLY A 10 -2.69 -15.27 -23.72
N GLN A 11 -1.76 -15.19 -24.71
CA GLN A 11 -0.77 -16.23 -24.93
C GLN A 11 0.38 -16.14 -23.91
N PHE A 12 0.83 -17.31 -23.46
CA PHE A 12 1.97 -17.40 -22.54
C PHE A 12 3.26 -17.00 -23.25
N GLN A 13 3.95 -16.00 -22.70
CA GLN A 13 5.20 -15.45 -23.26
C GLN A 13 6.45 -15.84 -22.48
N GLY A 14 6.30 -16.39 -21.30
CA GLY A 14 7.41 -16.81 -20.48
C GLY A 14 7.17 -16.58 -18.99
N ALA A 15 8.24 -16.64 -18.20
CA ALA A 15 8.16 -16.46 -16.76
C ALA A 15 9.40 -15.77 -16.23
N VAL A 16 9.22 -15.02 -15.14
CA VAL A 16 10.30 -14.44 -14.33
C VAL A 16 10.45 -15.27 -13.07
N GLN A 17 11.65 -15.84 -12.88
CA GLN A 17 12.01 -16.53 -11.65
C GLN A 17 12.41 -15.48 -10.60
N THR A 18 11.89 -15.61 -9.38
CA THR A 18 12.25 -14.74 -8.26
C THR A 18 12.81 -15.55 -7.10
N ASP A 19 13.73 -14.97 -6.33
CA ASP A 19 14.24 -15.56 -5.10
C ASP A 19 13.30 -15.33 -3.91
N SER A 20 12.13 -14.77 -4.16
CA SER A 20 11.19 -14.39 -3.12
C SER A 20 10.66 -15.59 -2.34
N GLN A 21 10.65 -15.48 -1.02
CA GLN A 21 9.89 -16.39 -0.15
C GLN A 21 8.38 -16.07 -0.25
N TRP A 22 8.06 -14.78 -0.25
CA TRP A 22 6.69 -14.29 -0.26
C TRP A 22 6.56 -13.01 -1.07
N ILE A 23 5.58 -12.97 -1.98
CA ILE A 23 5.21 -11.76 -2.74
C ILE A 23 4.22 -10.97 -1.92
N GLN A 24 4.55 -9.71 -1.67
CA GLN A 24 3.67 -8.78 -0.96
C GLN A 24 2.68 -8.09 -1.90
N GLY A 25 3.13 -7.70 -3.08
CA GLY A 25 2.28 -7.01 -4.05
C GLY A 25 2.99 -6.75 -5.37
N MET A 26 2.21 -6.38 -6.35
CA MET A 26 2.70 -6.01 -7.67
C MET A 26 1.83 -4.88 -8.21
N GLY A 27 2.46 -3.92 -8.89
CA GLY A 27 1.73 -2.80 -9.48
C GLY A 27 2.51 -2.03 -10.51
N LYS A 28 1.78 -1.18 -11.23
CA LYS A 28 2.34 -0.31 -12.25
C LYS A 28 2.65 1.05 -11.64
N ALA A 29 3.89 1.51 -11.79
CA ALA A 29 4.32 2.83 -11.36
C ALA A 29 3.96 3.93 -12.39
N LYS A 30 4.21 5.18 -12.03
CA LYS A 30 3.97 6.35 -12.88
C LYS A 30 4.76 6.32 -14.19
N ASP A 31 5.95 5.74 -14.17
CA ASP A 31 6.80 5.57 -15.36
C ASP A 31 6.26 4.50 -16.34
N GLY A 32 5.16 3.84 -15.97
CA GLY A 32 4.52 2.80 -16.77
C GLY A 32 5.13 1.41 -16.60
N LYS A 33 6.20 1.27 -15.83
CA LYS A 33 6.81 -0.02 -15.53
C LYS A 33 6.08 -0.74 -14.40
N VAL A 34 6.25 -2.05 -14.36
CA VAL A 34 5.66 -2.91 -13.32
C VAL A 34 6.71 -3.25 -12.29
N TYR A 35 6.35 -3.13 -11.03
CA TYR A 35 7.21 -3.42 -9.88
C TYR A 35 6.59 -4.50 -9.01
N LEU A 36 7.45 -5.30 -8.40
CA LEU A 36 7.15 -6.39 -7.49
C LEU A 36 7.73 -6.07 -6.12
N ALA A 37 6.89 -6.04 -5.08
CA ALA A 37 7.33 -6.01 -3.69
C ALA A 37 7.32 -7.45 -3.12
N TYR A 38 8.40 -7.86 -2.46
CA TYR A 38 8.54 -9.22 -1.96
C TYR A 38 9.52 -9.31 -0.79
N TYR A 39 9.41 -10.39 0.00
CA TYR A 39 10.44 -10.78 0.95
C TYR A 39 11.52 -11.59 0.28
N ASP A 40 12.78 -11.22 0.48
CA ASP A 40 13.93 -12.04 0.07
C ASP A 40 14.14 -13.24 1.02
N GLN A 41 15.17 -14.05 0.75
CA GLN A 41 15.50 -15.23 1.56
C GLN A 41 15.93 -14.89 3.00
N SER A 42 16.35 -13.65 3.23
CA SER A 42 16.76 -13.15 4.55
C SER A 42 15.60 -12.48 5.32
N GLY A 43 14.41 -12.38 4.71
CA GLY A 43 13.23 -11.74 5.30
C GLY A 43 13.22 -10.22 5.14
N ASN A 44 14.08 -9.63 4.30
CA ASN A 44 14.03 -8.21 3.99
C ASN A 44 13.01 -7.93 2.89
N VAL A 45 12.34 -6.79 2.99
CA VAL A 45 11.41 -6.34 1.96
C VAL A 45 12.18 -5.65 0.86
N LYS A 46 11.94 -6.08 -0.38
CA LYS A 46 12.57 -5.53 -1.58
C LYS A 46 11.51 -5.15 -2.61
N LEU A 47 11.85 -4.16 -3.44
CA LEU A 47 11.09 -3.79 -4.62
C LEU A 47 11.95 -4.03 -5.85
N SER A 48 11.46 -4.76 -6.85
CA SER A 48 12.17 -4.96 -8.12
C SER A 48 11.28 -4.62 -9.31
N GLN A 49 11.86 -3.99 -10.31
CA GLN A 49 11.22 -3.84 -11.61
C GLN A 49 11.09 -5.22 -12.27
N ILE A 50 9.98 -5.47 -12.95
CA ILE A 50 9.83 -6.63 -13.83
C ILE A 50 10.25 -6.21 -15.25
N ASP A 51 11.31 -6.84 -15.75
CA ASP A 51 11.72 -6.73 -17.15
C ASP A 51 10.99 -7.81 -17.96
N PHE A 52 9.97 -7.37 -18.72
CA PHE A 52 9.16 -8.27 -19.53
C PHE A 52 9.92 -8.84 -20.72
N ASP A 53 10.80 -8.04 -21.33
CA ASP A 53 11.57 -8.45 -22.51
C ASP A 53 12.70 -9.39 -22.13
N GLY A 54 13.45 -9.06 -21.09
CA GLY A 54 14.50 -9.89 -20.53
C GLY A 54 14.00 -11.11 -19.73
N LYS A 55 12.72 -11.13 -19.37
CA LYS A 55 12.08 -12.16 -18.53
C LYS A 55 12.83 -12.36 -17.21
N ALA A 56 13.19 -11.25 -16.57
CA ALA A 56 14.01 -11.21 -15.38
C ALA A 56 13.51 -10.13 -14.41
N LEU A 57 14.01 -10.15 -13.18
CA LEU A 57 13.97 -8.96 -12.33
C LEU A 57 15.04 -7.98 -12.81
N GLY A 58 14.63 -6.73 -13.01
CA GLY A 58 15.49 -5.62 -13.35
C GLY A 58 16.09 -4.96 -12.11
N GLN A 59 16.11 -3.63 -12.08
CA GLN A 59 16.61 -2.86 -10.94
C GLN A 59 15.87 -3.23 -9.66
N THR A 60 16.63 -3.49 -8.59
CA THR A 60 16.13 -3.81 -7.26
C THR A 60 16.45 -2.68 -6.30
N TYR A 61 15.49 -2.37 -5.45
CA TYR A 61 15.57 -1.39 -4.38
C TYR A 61 15.46 -2.13 -3.05
N ASP A 62 16.42 -1.86 -2.15
CA ASP A 62 16.45 -2.42 -0.82
C ASP A 62 15.60 -1.56 0.14
N ASP A 63 15.30 -2.08 1.31
CA ASP A 63 14.57 -1.36 2.38
C ASP A 63 13.21 -0.76 1.96
N PHE A 64 12.51 -1.46 1.06
CA PHE A 64 11.16 -1.05 0.68
C PHE A 64 10.18 -1.21 1.84
N PRO A 65 9.19 -0.31 2.01
CA PRO A 65 8.23 -0.39 3.10
C PRO A 65 7.47 -1.72 3.14
N ASN A 66 7.27 -2.24 4.34
CA ASN A 66 6.47 -3.44 4.53
C ASN A 66 4.97 -3.12 4.35
N THR A 67 4.34 -3.72 3.36
CA THR A 67 2.91 -3.55 3.08
C THR A 67 2.02 -4.45 3.92
N ASN A 68 2.61 -5.32 4.77
CA ASN A 68 1.89 -6.32 5.58
C ASN A 68 0.95 -7.23 4.76
N GLY A 69 1.25 -7.45 3.49
CA GLY A 69 0.40 -8.24 2.58
C GLY A 69 -0.86 -7.52 2.09
N ASN A 70 -1.10 -6.29 2.54
CA ASN A 70 -2.24 -5.47 2.09
C ASN A 70 -1.92 -4.72 0.79
N GLY A 71 -1.11 -5.33 -0.05
CA GLY A 71 -0.38 -4.54 -0.91
C GLY A 71 -0.70 -4.49 -2.36
N GLY A 72 -1.70 -3.80 -2.72
CA GLY A 72 -1.68 -3.24 -4.06
C GLY A 72 -0.60 -2.16 -4.15
N LEU A 73 0.35 -2.30 -5.07
CA LEU A 73 1.13 -1.17 -5.53
C LEU A 73 0.38 -0.51 -6.67
N CYS A 74 0.33 0.81 -6.71
CA CYS A 74 -0.20 1.53 -7.86
C CYS A 74 0.61 2.80 -8.13
N ALA A 75 0.29 3.49 -9.23
CA ALA A 75 0.97 4.73 -9.60
C ALA A 75 0.86 5.77 -8.49
N GLY A 76 1.97 6.41 -8.18
CA GLY A 76 2.08 7.47 -7.19
C GLY A 76 1.33 8.76 -7.56
N ILE A 77 1.25 9.68 -6.63
CA ILE A 77 0.61 10.99 -6.84
C ILE A 77 1.66 11.98 -7.36
N GLU A 78 2.65 12.28 -6.55
CA GLU A 78 3.76 13.17 -6.90
C GLU A 78 5.00 12.35 -7.29
N ASN A 79 5.26 11.26 -6.57
CA ASN A 79 6.34 10.33 -6.80
C ASN A 79 5.91 9.13 -7.68
N ASP A 80 6.60 8.00 -7.56
CA ASP A 80 6.50 6.91 -8.52
C ASP A 80 5.42 5.89 -8.17
N LEU A 81 5.29 5.55 -6.88
CA LEU A 81 4.41 4.48 -6.40
C LEU A 81 3.64 4.88 -5.16
N LEU A 82 2.34 4.56 -5.10
CA LEU A 82 1.60 4.49 -3.85
C LEU A 82 1.84 3.15 -3.17
N VAL A 83 2.13 3.22 -1.88
CA VAL A 83 2.41 2.07 -1.01
C VAL A 83 1.44 2.09 0.15
N ASN A 84 0.56 1.09 0.21
CA ASN A 84 -0.36 0.93 1.32
C ASN A 84 0.28 0.10 2.43
N THR A 85 0.22 0.59 3.67
CA THR A 85 0.60 -0.13 4.88
C THR A 85 -0.59 -0.22 5.83
N ASP A 86 -0.44 -0.90 6.95
CA ASP A 86 -1.47 -0.98 7.99
C ASP A 86 -1.67 0.31 8.79
N THR A 87 -0.77 1.28 8.67
CA THR A 87 -0.83 2.55 9.40
C THR A 87 -1.13 3.75 8.50
N ALA A 88 -0.61 3.75 7.27
CA ALA A 88 -0.65 4.91 6.39
C ALA A 88 -0.59 4.53 4.90
N LEU A 89 -0.98 5.46 4.06
CA LEU A 89 -0.70 5.44 2.62
C LEU A 89 0.49 6.36 2.36
N TYR A 90 1.49 5.83 1.69
CA TYR A 90 2.71 6.56 1.33
C TYR A 90 2.84 6.73 -0.17
N ASP A 91 3.49 7.82 -0.57
CA ASP A 91 3.97 8.06 -1.93
C ASP A 91 5.50 7.85 -1.95
N TYR A 92 5.97 6.86 -2.70
CA TYR A 92 7.36 6.39 -2.72
C TYR A 92 8.10 6.88 -3.96
N SER A 93 9.28 7.47 -3.73
CA SER A 93 10.21 7.89 -4.78
C SER A 93 11.23 6.79 -5.05
N LEU A 94 11.30 6.32 -6.30
CA LEU A 94 12.31 5.38 -6.76
C LEU A 94 13.71 6.01 -6.81
N ALA A 95 13.79 7.31 -7.10
CA ALA A 95 15.05 8.02 -7.20
C ALA A 95 15.74 8.19 -5.85
N ASP A 96 14.98 8.58 -4.83
CA ASP A 96 15.48 8.88 -3.49
C ASP A 96 15.34 7.72 -2.51
N GLN A 97 14.58 6.70 -2.88
CA GLN A 97 14.20 5.55 -2.04
C GLN A 97 13.56 5.99 -0.71
N LYS A 98 12.68 7.01 -0.81
CA LYS A 98 12.02 7.61 0.34
C LYS A 98 10.51 7.60 0.19
N THR A 99 9.84 7.52 1.32
CA THR A 99 8.39 7.65 1.45
C THR A 99 8.01 9.05 1.89
N THR A 100 6.92 9.57 1.34
CA THR A 100 6.19 10.72 1.85
C THR A 100 4.81 10.25 2.25
N GLU A 101 4.40 10.52 3.49
CA GLU A 101 3.06 10.15 3.95
C GLU A 101 2.01 10.97 3.22
N VAL A 102 1.03 10.28 2.62
CA VAL A 102 -0.13 10.89 1.96
C VAL A 102 -1.25 11.09 2.97
N LEU A 103 -1.51 10.06 3.78
CA LEU A 103 -2.48 10.08 4.87
C LEU A 103 -2.18 8.99 5.91
N SER A 104 -2.58 9.23 7.16
CA SER A 104 -2.71 8.22 8.20
C SER A 104 -4.13 7.62 8.14
N TRP A 105 -4.23 6.29 8.17
CA TRP A 105 -5.53 5.63 8.18
C TRP A 105 -6.31 5.93 9.45
N LEU A 106 -5.63 5.94 10.59
CA LEU A 106 -6.28 6.21 11.87
C LEU A 106 -6.83 7.63 11.96
N ASP A 107 -6.10 8.63 11.44
CA ASP A 107 -6.57 10.02 11.38
C ASP A 107 -7.73 10.21 10.39
N SER A 108 -7.89 9.27 9.48
CA SER A 108 -9.00 9.20 8.52
C SER A 108 -10.18 8.36 9.03
N ASP A 109 -10.17 7.97 10.32
CA ASP A 109 -11.16 7.10 10.97
C ASP A 109 -11.33 5.72 10.27
N ILE A 110 -10.23 5.19 9.73
CA ILE A 110 -10.16 3.89 9.05
C ILE A 110 -9.16 2.98 9.79
N ASN A 111 -9.54 1.73 9.98
CA ASN A 111 -8.60 0.70 10.40
C ASN A 111 -7.72 0.29 9.20
N GLY A 112 -6.46 0.70 9.19
CA GLY A 112 -5.54 0.46 8.08
C GLY A 112 -5.30 -1.02 7.80
N SER A 113 -5.40 -1.89 8.81
CA SER A 113 -5.29 -3.35 8.62
C SER A 113 -6.43 -3.94 7.78
N TYR A 114 -7.52 -3.20 7.58
CA TYR A 114 -8.65 -3.60 6.75
C TYR A 114 -8.56 -3.04 5.33
N VAL A 115 -7.63 -2.13 5.07
CA VAL A 115 -7.43 -1.56 3.74
C VAL A 115 -6.68 -2.56 2.86
N THR A 116 -7.39 -3.16 1.93
CA THR A 116 -6.80 -4.16 1.00
C THR A 116 -6.28 -3.54 -0.29
N TYR A 117 -6.78 -2.35 -0.65
CA TYR A 117 -6.36 -1.63 -1.84
C TYR A 117 -6.58 -0.14 -1.68
N ALA A 118 -5.66 0.68 -2.19
CA ALA A 118 -5.82 2.12 -2.26
C ALA A 118 -5.19 2.66 -3.54
N ALA A 119 -5.87 3.62 -4.16
CA ALA A 119 -5.41 4.27 -5.39
C ALA A 119 -5.78 5.75 -5.41
N ALA A 120 -4.96 6.56 -6.07
CA ALA A 120 -5.29 7.96 -6.34
C ALA A 120 -6.14 8.09 -7.59
N THR A 121 -7.10 8.99 -7.55
CA THR A 121 -7.89 9.42 -8.71
C THR A 121 -7.22 10.61 -9.41
N ALA A 122 -7.58 10.86 -10.65
CA ALA A 122 -7.04 11.98 -11.43
C ALA A 122 -7.33 13.38 -10.81
N ASP A 123 -8.37 13.49 -9.98
CA ASP A 123 -8.74 14.71 -9.24
C ASP A 123 -8.12 14.78 -7.83
N GLY A 124 -7.13 13.93 -7.54
CA GLY A 124 -6.33 13.98 -6.30
C GLY A 124 -7.03 13.41 -5.07
N LYS A 125 -8.12 12.66 -5.24
CA LYS A 125 -8.78 11.92 -4.15
C LYS A 125 -8.18 10.53 -4.01
N ILE A 126 -8.36 9.91 -2.85
CA ILE A 126 -7.98 8.53 -2.62
C ILE A 126 -9.24 7.66 -2.59
N LEU A 127 -9.23 6.58 -3.36
CA LEU A 127 -10.19 5.49 -3.25
C LEU A 127 -9.54 4.35 -2.50
N ALA A 128 -10.22 3.81 -1.50
CA ALA A 128 -9.74 2.68 -0.72
C ALA A 128 -10.83 1.59 -0.61
N VAL A 129 -10.42 0.33 -0.74
CA VAL A 129 -11.25 -0.83 -0.44
C VAL A 129 -10.94 -1.27 0.98
N VAL A 130 -11.96 -1.23 1.83
CA VAL A 130 -11.86 -1.57 3.25
C VAL A 130 -12.68 -2.83 3.51
N ASN A 131 -12.03 -3.90 3.92
CA ASN A 131 -12.68 -5.17 4.25
C ASN A 131 -12.68 -5.37 5.77
N ASP A 132 -13.85 -5.29 6.39
CA ASP A 132 -13.99 -5.64 7.80
C ASP A 132 -14.15 -7.16 7.94
N TRP A 133 -13.06 -7.82 8.31
CA TRP A 133 -13.01 -9.28 8.49
C TRP A 133 -13.89 -9.78 9.64
N ASN A 134 -14.30 -8.90 10.57
CA ASN A 134 -15.16 -9.29 11.70
C ASN A 134 -16.64 -9.34 11.28
N THR A 135 -17.07 -8.41 10.43
CA THR A 135 -18.45 -8.34 9.93
C THR A 135 -18.61 -8.99 8.56
N GLY A 136 -17.52 -9.14 7.80
CA GLY A 136 -17.53 -9.60 6.41
C GLY A 136 -17.98 -8.52 5.43
N GLU A 137 -18.12 -7.28 5.88
CA GLU A 137 -18.50 -6.14 5.03
C GLU A 137 -17.30 -5.61 4.23
N THR A 138 -17.57 -5.17 3.02
CA THR A 138 -16.59 -4.53 2.14
C THR A 138 -17.11 -3.17 1.69
N ASP A 139 -16.36 -2.12 1.97
CA ASP A 139 -16.68 -0.76 1.61
C ASP A 139 -15.70 -0.21 0.58
N LEU A 140 -16.22 0.59 -0.36
CA LEU A 140 -15.43 1.47 -1.20
C LEU A 140 -15.50 2.89 -0.61
N VAL A 141 -14.40 3.32 -0.01
CA VAL A 141 -14.30 4.62 0.65
C VAL A 141 -13.59 5.61 -0.26
N LYS A 142 -14.15 6.82 -0.39
CA LYS A 142 -13.51 7.93 -1.07
C LYS A 142 -13.10 9.00 -0.07
N LEU A 143 -11.79 9.28 -0.01
CA LEU A 143 -11.20 10.28 0.85
C LEU A 143 -10.85 11.53 0.06
N THR A 144 -11.14 12.67 0.66
CA THR A 144 -10.84 14.00 0.11
C THR A 144 -9.99 14.75 1.12
N ARG A 145 -8.90 15.36 0.64
CA ARG A 145 -8.04 16.17 1.52
C ARG A 145 -8.82 17.36 2.07
N THR A 146 -8.84 17.48 3.39
CA THR A 146 -9.43 18.61 4.11
C THR A 146 -8.33 19.55 4.59
N LYS A 147 -8.58 20.85 4.57
CA LYS A 147 -7.63 21.81 5.10
C LYS A 147 -7.54 21.68 6.62
N ALA A 148 -6.31 21.79 7.18
CA ALA A 148 -6.09 21.68 8.61
C ALA A 148 -6.96 22.66 9.44
N SER A 149 -7.30 23.84 8.88
CA SER A 149 -8.19 24.83 9.52
C SER A 149 -9.66 24.42 9.56
N GLU A 150 -10.05 23.42 8.77
CA GLU A 150 -11.43 22.92 8.67
C GLU A 150 -11.61 21.63 9.49
N VAL A 151 -10.53 21.07 9.99
CA VAL A 151 -10.56 19.89 10.86
C VAL A 151 -10.81 20.35 12.29
N ALA A 152 -11.85 19.80 12.94
CA ALA A 152 -12.09 20.06 14.36
C ALA A 152 -10.84 19.71 15.18
N GLN A 153 -10.47 20.59 16.11
CA GLN A 153 -9.35 20.28 17.01
C GLN A 153 -9.77 19.12 17.92
N LYS A 154 -9.17 17.97 17.68
CA LYS A 154 -9.36 16.78 18.53
C LYS A 154 -8.31 16.75 19.60
N SER A 155 -8.70 16.33 20.80
CA SER A 155 -7.73 16.00 21.85
C SER A 155 -6.96 14.76 21.46
N GLN A 156 -5.64 14.83 21.48
CA GLN A 156 -4.80 13.68 21.14
C GLN A 156 -4.60 12.79 22.37
N ILE A 157 -4.88 11.51 22.22
CA ILE A 157 -4.55 10.48 23.23
C ILE A 157 -3.47 9.59 22.62
N THR A 158 -2.35 9.46 23.34
CA THR A 158 -1.25 8.58 22.92
C THR A 158 -1.33 7.26 23.68
N ILE A 159 -1.38 6.16 22.94
CA ILE A 159 -1.36 4.80 23.50
C ILE A 159 -0.01 4.16 23.15
N GLY A 160 0.77 3.82 24.17
CA GLY A 160 2.02 3.07 24.00
C GLY A 160 1.74 1.57 23.89
N THR A 161 2.27 0.91 22.86
CA THR A 161 2.14 -0.54 22.66
C THR A 161 3.45 -1.11 22.11
N LEU A 162 3.70 -2.39 22.39
CA LEU A 162 4.87 -3.11 21.85
C LEU A 162 4.68 -3.53 20.40
N TYR A 163 3.44 -3.67 19.95
CA TYR A 163 3.08 -4.03 18.57
C TYR A 163 1.71 -3.47 18.24
N THR A 164 1.49 -3.18 16.98
CA THR A 164 0.19 -2.78 16.47
C THR A 164 -0.71 -4.01 16.34
N SER A 165 -1.93 -3.94 16.85
CA SER A 165 -2.93 -5.01 16.69
C SER A 165 -4.17 -4.48 15.99
N GLN A 166 -4.80 -5.34 15.19
CA GLN A 166 -6.06 -5.00 14.50
C GLN A 166 -7.16 -4.60 15.49
N SER A 167 -7.23 -5.28 16.64
CA SER A 167 -8.23 -4.98 17.68
C SER A 167 -8.00 -3.60 18.30
N LEU A 168 -6.75 -3.19 18.52
CA LEU A 168 -6.44 -1.88 19.06
C LEU A 168 -6.77 -0.78 18.04
N GLN A 169 -6.44 -0.99 16.77
CA GLN A 169 -6.81 -0.06 15.70
C GLN A 169 -8.34 0.05 15.56
N ALA A 170 -9.06 -1.07 15.60
CA ALA A 170 -10.52 -1.07 15.55
C ALA A 170 -11.14 -0.30 16.73
N ALA A 171 -10.62 -0.50 17.95
CA ALA A 171 -11.06 0.24 19.13
C ALA A 171 -10.79 1.75 19.03
N ALA A 172 -9.63 2.15 18.51
CA ALA A 172 -9.27 3.55 18.31
C ALA A 172 -10.19 4.20 17.26
N VAL A 173 -10.46 3.53 16.14
CA VAL A 173 -11.41 4.02 15.11
C VAL A 173 -12.82 4.14 15.68
N ALA A 174 -13.29 3.17 16.44
CA ALA A 174 -14.61 3.22 17.07
C ALA A 174 -14.71 4.40 18.06
N PHE A 175 -13.68 4.62 18.86
CA PHE A 175 -13.59 5.77 19.77
C PHE A 175 -13.63 7.10 19.02
N ASN A 176 -12.83 7.24 17.97
CA ASN A 176 -12.81 8.47 17.15
C ASN A 176 -14.18 8.78 16.57
N LYS A 177 -14.87 7.77 16.01
CA LYS A 177 -16.21 7.95 15.41
C LYS A 177 -17.29 8.33 16.43
N GLN A 178 -17.15 7.91 17.70
CA GLN A 178 -18.10 8.25 18.77
C GLN A 178 -17.83 9.64 19.38
N SER A 179 -16.61 10.16 19.22
CA SER A 179 -16.16 11.43 19.84
C SER A 179 -16.31 12.64 18.91
N ASN A 180 -16.86 12.45 17.72
CA ASN A 180 -17.10 13.49 16.69
C ASN A 180 -18.50 14.08 16.76
#